data_fff4bc1c47d015b3755d194fe595ae09
#
_entry.id   fff4bc1c47d015b3755d194fe595ae09
#
_cell.length_a   1.000
_cell.length_b   1.000
_cell.length_c   1.000
_cell.angle_alpha   90.00
_cell.angle_beta   90.00
_cell.angle_gamma   90.00
#
_symmetry.space_group_name_H-M   'P 1'
#
loop_
_entity.id
_entity.type
_entity.pdbx_description
1 polymer ?
#
loop_
_entity_poly.entity_id
_entity_poly.type
_entity_poly.pdbx_seq_one_letter_code
_entity_poly.pdbx_strand_id
1 'polypeptide(L)'
;MPLGIAVPGSDIDIVCHAPDPNAFADIVWTHYQSADDFVLYRWATGTRPAIARFVWDGWPFELFGDLRPVDQQQGWIHFEVERRLLALDAGRLRRAVSELRADGLKTEPAFAAVLGIPGDPYRGLLELVAEADAALRARLAACGLG
;
A
#
# COMPACT_ATOMS: atom_id res chain seq x y z
N MET A 1 10.63 4.49 -5.29
CA MET A 1 9.33 3.89 -4.91
C MET A 1 9.29 2.46 -5.41
N PRO A 2 9.00 1.46 -4.56
CA PRO A 2 9.25 0.04 -4.88
C PRO A 2 8.44 -0.51 -6.07
N LEU A 3 7.20 -0.05 -6.28
CA LEU A 3 6.34 -0.54 -7.39
C LEU A 3 6.58 0.20 -8.71
N GLY A 4 7.24 1.36 -8.70
CA GLY A 4 7.47 2.17 -9.91
C GLY A 4 6.21 2.75 -10.53
N ILE A 5 5.18 3.04 -9.72
CA ILE A 5 3.88 3.63 -10.11
C ILE A 5 3.57 4.90 -9.30
N ALA A 6 4.59 5.51 -8.69
CA ALA A 6 4.44 6.75 -7.95
C ALA A 6 4.05 7.90 -8.88
N VAL A 7 3.21 8.80 -8.37
CA VAL A 7 2.80 10.05 -9.02
C VAL A 7 3.26 11.23 -8.16
N PRO A 8 3.27 12.46 -8.68
CA PRO A 8 3.53 13.65 -7.86
C PRO A 8 2.62 13.68 -6.64
N GLY A 9 3.19 13.86 -5.45
CA GLY A 9 2.46 13.83 -4.18
C GLY A 9 2.24 12.44 -3.57
N SER A 10 2.81 11.37 -4.16
CA SER A 10 2.85 10.06 -3.50
C SER A 10 3.67 10.14 -2.21
N ASP A 11 3.16 9.52 -1.17
CA ASP A 11 3.81 9.33 0.13
C ASP A 11 4.69 8.08 0.18
N ILE A 12 5.48 8.00 1.23
CA ILE A 12 6.29 6.83 1.57
C ILE A 12 5.62 6.15 2.76
N ASP A 13 4.92 5.05 2.48
CA ASP A 13 4.30 4.22 3.50
C ASP A 13 5.31 3.26 4.10
N ILE A 14 5.40 3.23 5.43
CA ILE A 14 6.26 2.31 6.18
C ILE A 14 5.41 1.56 7.20
N VAL A 15 5.19 0.28 6.96
CA VAL A 15 4.52 -0.61 7.91
C VAL A 15 5.51 -1.13 8.94
N CYS A 16 5.16 -1.04 10.21
CA CYS A 16 6.01 -1.39 11.35
C CYS A 16 5.33 -2.43 12.24
N HIS A 17 6.09 -3.43 12.69
CA HIS A 17 5.66 -4.28 13.80
C HIS A 17 5.85 -3.52 15.11
N ALA A 18 4.77 -3.17 15.76
CA ALA A 18 4.72 -2.42 17.01
C ALA A 18 3.91 -3.18 18.07
N PRO A 19 4.52 -4.20 18.74
CA PRO A 19 3.83 -4.99 19.77
C PRO A 19 3.30 -4.15 20.93
N ASP A 20 3.98 -3.05 21.23
CA ASP A 20 3.50 -1.99 22.12
C ASP A 20 3.31 -0.68 21.31
N PRO A 21 2.06 -0.37 20.91
CA PRO A 21 1.79 0.83 20.14
C PRO A 21 2.02 2.14 20.92
N ASN A 22 2.07 2.11 22.26
CA ASN A 22 2.39 3.31 23.03
C ASN A 22 3.89 3.58 22.98
N ALA A 23 4.71 2.54 23.22
CA ALA A 23 6.16 2.67 23.07
C ALA A 23 6.55 3.10 21.63
N PHE A 24 5.88 2.57 20.63
CA PHE A 24 6.07 3.00 19.24
C PHE A 24 5.72 4.49 19.06
N ALA A 25 4.58 4.93 19.57
CA ALA A 25 4.15 6.32 19.49
C ALA A 25 5.14 7.27 20.20
N ASP A 26 5.66 6.87 21.37
CA ASP A 26 6.66 7.66 22.13
C ASP A 26 7.98 7.80 21.36
N ILE A 27 8.43 6.73 20.69
CA ILE A 27 9.63 6.75 19.84
C ILE A 27 9.41 7.70 18.65
N VAL A 28 8.28 7.53 17.94
CA VAL A 28 7.94 8.38 16.79
C VAL A 28 7.83 9.84 17.19
N TRP A 29 7.15 10.14 18.30
CA TRP A 29 7.06 11.49 18.84
C TRP A 29 8.45 12.06 19.13
N THR A 30 9.29 11.31 19.84
CA THR A 30 10.63 11.77 20.24
C THR A 30 11.48 12.17 19.05
N HIS A 31 11.36 11.44 17.93
CA HIS A 31 12.22 11.67 16.77
C HIS A 31 11.63 12.61 15.71
N TYR A 32 10.30 12.68 15.58
CA TYR A 32 9.67 13.35 14.44
C TYR A 32 8.69 14.48 14.80
N GLN A 33 8.44 14.78 16.07
CA GLN A 33 7.49 15.84 16.47
C GLN A 33 7.79 17.23 15.89
N SER A 34 9.04 17.49 15.51
CA SER A 34 9.48 18.75 14.90
C SER A 34 9.51 18.73 13.37
N ALA A 35 9.12 17.61 12.74
CA ALA A 35 9.02 17.53 11.30
C ALA A 35 7.80 18.31 10.80
N ASP A 36 7.86 18.78 9.56
CA ASP A 36 6.77 19.53 8.95
C ASP A 36 5.51 18.65 8.84
N ASP A 37 4.34 19.26 9.06
CA ASP A 37 3.02 18.60 9.01
C ASP A 37 2.88 17.35 9.90
N PHE A 38 3.64 17.30 11.01
CA PHE A 38 3.61 16.15 11.91
C PHE A 38 2.25 15.97 12.56
N VAL A 39 1.69 14.76 12.38
CA VAL A 39 0.46 14.30 13.05
C VAL A 39 0.68 12.89 13.57
N LEU A 40 0.30 12.62 14.83
CA LEU A 40 0.34 11.30 15.45
C LEU A 40 -1.02 10.99 16.06
N TYR A 41 -1.60 9.86 15.67
CA TYR A 41 -2.92 9.44 16.16
C TYR A 41 -3.05 7.92 16.22
N ARG A 42 -4.13 7.45 16.82
CA ARG A 42 -4.47 6.02 16.86
C ARG A 42 -5.85 5.78 16.25
N TRP A 43 -5.95 4.73 15.47
CA TRP A 43 -7.27 4.28 15.05
C TRP A 43 -8.09 3.81 16.25
N ALA A 44 -9.41 4.07 16.21
CA ALA A 44 -10.31 3.68 17.28
C ALA A 44 -10.75 2.21 17.20
N THR A 45 -10.53 1.54 16.07
CA THR A 45 -11.04 0.20 15.75
C THR A 45 -9.92 -0.80 15.44
N GLY A 46 -10.26 -2.08 15.39
CA GLY A 46 -9.34 -3.17 15.09
C GLY A 46 -8.24 -3.30 16.12
N THR A 47 -7.01 -3.48 15.68
CA THR A 47 -5.81 -3.57 16.52
C THR A 47 -5.39 -2.22 17.11
N ARG A 48 -6.09 -1.14 16.75
CA ARG A 48 -5.82 0.24 17.18
C ARG A 48 -4.38 0.69 16.87
N PRO A 49 -3.91 0.55 15.62
CA PRO A 49 -2.56 0.92 15.22
C PRO A 49 -2.28 2.38 15.52
N ALA A 50 -1.01 2.70 15.76
CA ALA A 50 -0.51 4.06 15.84
C ALA A 50 -0.05 4.51 14.46
N ILE A 51 -0.49 5.68 14.02
CA ILE A 51 -0.19 6.22 12.69
C ILE A 51 0.45 7.58 12.86
N ALA A 52 1.58 7.78 12.20
CA ALA A 52 2.23 9.08 12.14
C ALA A 52 2.37 9.52 10.69
N ARG A 53 2.09 10.80 10.44
CA ARG A 53 2.32 11.45 9.16
C ARG A 53 3.22 12.66 9.38
N PHE A 54 4.13 12.90 8.46
CA PHE A 54 5.00 14.06 8.47
C PHE A 54 5.69 14.23 7.13
N VAL A 55 6.27 15.41 6.91
CA VAL A 55 7.16 15.67 5.77
C VAL A 55 8.60 15.69 6.27
N TRP A 56 9.47 14.90 5.63
CA TRP A 56 10.89 14.87 5.93
C TRP A 56 11.69 14.97 4.63
N ASP A 57 12.60 15.93 4.58
CA ASP A 57 13.42 16.21 3.37
C ASP A 57 12.58 16.36 2.08
N GLY A 58 11.41 17.01 2.22
CA GLY A 58 10.47 17.26 1.13
C GLY A 58 9.61 16.06 0.73
N TRP A 59 9.72 14.92 1.41
CA TRP A 59 8.91 13.72 1.15
C TRP A 59 7.85 13.53 2.23
N PRO A 60 6.58 13.30 1.85
CA PRO A 60 5.57 12.88 2.81
C PRO A 60 5.79 11.41 3.21
N PHE A 61 5.71 11.17 4.52
CA PHE A 61 5.80 9.83 5.12
C PHE A 61 4.53 9.50 5.88
N GLU A 62 4.12 8.22 5.80
CA GLU A 62 3.19 7.61 6.75
C GLU A 62 3.85 6.41 7.43
N LEU A 63 3.97 6.44 8.76
CA LEU A 63 4.38 5.30 9.57
C LEU A 63 3.13 4.63 10.14
N PHE A 64 2.99 3.33 9.91
CA PHE A 64 1.86 2.53 10.38
C PHE A 64 2.35 1.46 11.36
N GLY A 65 2.21 1.73 12.67
CA GLY A 65 2.61 0.82 13.73
C GLY A 65 1.45 -0.06 14.22
N ASP A 66 1.50 -1.35 13.90
CA ASP A 66 0.48 -2.33 14.29
C ASP A 66 1.11 -3.44 15.14
N LEU A 67 0.33 -4.02 16.07
CA LEU A 67 0.78 -5.13 16.93
C LEU A 67 1.03 -6.44 16.14
N ARG A 68 0.45 -6.57 14.95
CA ARG A 68 0.69 -7.72 14.06
C ARG A 68 2.07 -7.64 13.42
N PRO A 69 2.75 -8.79 13.19
CA PRO A 69 3.91 -8.86 12.32
C PRO A 69 3.64 -8.22 10.95
N VAL A 70 4.68 -7.66 10.32
CA VAL A 70 4.55 -6.91 9.06
C VAL A 70 3.87 -7.74 7.97
N ASP A 71 4.23 -9.01 7.84
CA ASP A 71 3.69 -9.96 6.85
C ASP A 71 2.19 -10.27 7.03
N GLN A 72 1.61 -9.89 8.16
CA GLN A 72 0.17 -10.03 8.47
C GLN A 72 -0.60 -8.71 8.36
N GLN A 73 0.07 -7.62 8.02
CA GLN A 73 -0.55 -6.31 7.87
C GLN A 73 -1.07 -6.12 6.43
N GLN A 74 -2.26 -5.56 6.31
CA GLN A 74 -2.92 -5.39 4.99
C GLN A 74 -2.07 -4.58 4.01
N GLY A 75 -1.41 -3.52 4.45
CA GLY A 75 -0.55 -2.71 3.58
C GLY A 75 0.59 -3.51 2.97
N TRP A 76 1.22 -4.40 3.75
CA TRP A 76 2.24 -5.32 3.23
C TRP A 76 1.65 -6.34 2.25
N ILE A 77 0.49 -6.90 2.60
CA ILE A 77 -0.17 -7.93 1.77
C ILE A 77 -0.57 -7.33 0.41
N HIS A 78 -1.13 -6.12 0.37
CA HIS A 78 -1.41 -5.40 -0.88
C HIS A 78 -0.15 -5.19 -1.69
N PHE A 79 0.91 -4.67 -1.07
CA PHE A 79 2.20 -4.47 -1.73
C PHE A 79 2.73 -5.76 -2.39
N GLU A 80 2.68 -6.90 -1.69
CA GLU A 80 3.15 -8.18 -2.23
C GLU A 80 2.32 -8.66 -3.43
N VAL A 81 0.98 -8.52 -3.39
CA VAL A 81 0.12 -8.85 -4.53
C VAL A 81 0.42 -7.96 -5.73
N GLU A 82 0.48 -6.65 -5.51
CA GLU A 82 0.77 -5.68 -6.56
C GLU A 82 2.14 -5.90 -7.18
N ARG A 83 3.16 -6.17 -6.37
CA ARG A 83 4.51 -6.51 -6.81
C ARG A 83 4.51 -7.78 -7.66
N ARG A 84 3.79 -8.83 -7.23
CA ARG A 84 3.65 -10.09 -7.99
C ARG A 84 2.96 -9.86 -9.34
N LEU A 85 1.84 -9.14 -9.35
CA LEU A 85 1.11 -8.81 -10.59
C LEU A 85 1.99 -8.04 -11.57
N LEU A 86 2.73 -7.03 -11.11
CA LEU A 86 3.65 -6.25 -11.93
C LEU A 86 4.84 -7.06 -12.44
N ALA A 87 5.27 -8.09 -11.70
CA ALA A 87 6.35 -9.00 -12.13
C ALA A 87 5.89 -10.04 -13.15
N LEU A 88 4.60 -10.36 -13.15
CA LEU A 88 4.02 -11.34 -14.09
C LEU A 88 3.65 -10.75 -15.45
N ASP A 89 3.60 -9.43 -15.57
CA ASP A 89 3.23 -8.70 -16.79
C ASP A 89 4.45 -8.03 -17.44
N ALA A 90 4.43 -7.90 -18.76
CA ALA A 90 5.49 -7.29 -19.58
C ALA A 90 5.48 -5.74 -19.55
N GLY A 91 4.89 -5.12 -18.51
CA GLY A 91 4.87 -3.66 -18.32
C GLY A 91 3.59 -2.95 -18.78
N ARG A 92 2.62 -3.66 -19.35
CA ARG A 92 1.32 -3.10 -19.75
C ARG A 92 0.47 -2.76 -18.54
N LEU A 93 0.42 -3.67 -17.56
CA LEU A 93 -0.26 -3.43 -16.28
C LEU A 93 0.29 -2.19 -15.59
N ARG A 94 1.62 -2.08 -15.48
CA ARG A 94 2.28 -0.90 -14.89
C ARG A 94 1.82 0.39 -15.56
N ARG A 95 1.79 0.42 -16.90
CA ARG A 95 1.35 1.59 -17.66
C ARG A 95 -0.10 1.94 -17.36
N ALA A 96 -1.02 0.96 -17.48
CA ALA A 96 -2.44 1.17 -17.25
C ALA A 96 -2.74 1.66 -15.83
N VAL A 97 -2.08 1.05 -14.81
CA VAL A 97 -2.20 1.49 -13.42
C VAL A 97 -1.65 2.90 -13.24
N SER A 98 -0.48 3.22 -13.85
CA SER A 98 0.11 4.56 -13.73
C SER A 98 -0.76 5.65 -14.36
N GLU A 99 -1.44 5.37 -15.47
CA GLU A 99 -2.40 6.29 -16.10
C GLU A 99 -3.56 6.60 -15.14
N LEU A 100 -4.20 5.58 -14.57
CA LEU A 100 -5.29 5.76 -13.60
C LEU A 100 -4.83 6.47 -12.31
N ARG A 101 -3.60 6.20 -11.88
CA ARG A 101 -3.01 6.92 -10.75
C ARG A 101 -2.80 8.41 -11.06
N ALA A 102 -2.36 8.74 -12.28
CA ALA A 102 -2.21 10.12 -12.73
C ALA A 102 -3.56 10.85 -12.79
N ASP A 103 -4.65 10.11 -13.09
CA ASP A 103 -6.04 10.60 -13.04
C ASP A 103 -6.61 10.70 -11.61
N GLY A 104 -5.80 10.41 -10.58
CA GLY A 104 -6.14 10.61 -9.16
C GLY A 104 -6.68 9.39 -8.43
N LEU A 105 -6.70 8.20 -9.04
CA LEU A 105 -7.08 6.99 -8.31
C LEU A 105 -5.96 6.59 -7.31
N LYS A 106 -6.36 6.01 -6.18
CA LYS A 106 -5.42 5.33 -5.28
C LYS A 106 -4.92 4.04 -5.91
N THR A 107 -3.86 3.47 -5.36
CA THR A 107 -3.16 2.29 -5.91
C THR A 107 -4.10 1.09 -6.07
N GLU A 108 -4.73 0.64 -5.00
CA GLU A 108 -5.61 -0.53 -5.01
C GLU A 108 -6.84 -0.34 -5.94
N PRO A 109 -7.56 0.80 -5.92
CA PRO A 109 -8.59 1.10 -6.90
C PRO A 109 -8.10 1.07 -8.35
N ALA A 110 -6.87 1.54 -8.63
CA ALA A 110 -6.31 1.52 -9.98
C ALA A 110 -6.04 0.08 -10.46
N PHE A 111 -5.42 -0.76 -9.61
CA PHE A 111 -5.23 -2.19 -9.91
C PHE A 111 -6.57 -2.91 -10.11
N ALA A 112 -7.53 -2.70 -9.22
CA ALA A 112 -8.84 -3.33 -9.31
C ALA A 112 -9.58 -2.95 -10.60
N ALA A 113 -9.53 -1.69 -11.00
CA ALA A 113 -10.13 -1.20 -12.25
C ALA A 113 -9.50 -1.87 -13.47
N VAL A 114 -8.17 -1.93 -13.55
CA VAL A 114 -7.45 -2.55 -14.68
C VAL A 114 -7.72 -4.06 -14.75
N LEU A 115 -7.82 -4.73 -13.60
CA LEU A 115 -8.06 -6.18 -13.50
C LEU A 115 -9.55 -6.57 -13.57
N GLY A 116 -10.46 -5.60 -13.69
CA GLY A 116 -11.89 -5.85 -13.69
C GLY A 116 -12.43 -6.48 -12.40
N ILE A 117 -11.83 -6.18 -11.27
CA ILE A 117 -12.24 -6.70 -9.95
C ILE A 117 -13.48 -5.93 -9.49
N PRO A 118 -14.63 -6.60 -9.30
CA PRO A 118 -15.85 -5.93 -8.86
C PRO A 118 -15.86 -5.68 -7.34
N GLY A 119 -16.66 -4.71 -6.90
CA GLY A 119 -16.91 -4.44 -5.48
C GLY A 119 -15.82 -3.63 -4.82
N ASP A 120 -15.44 -4.01 -3.59
CA ASP A 120 -14.40 -3.32 -2.82
C ASP A 120 -13.00 -3.64 -3.37
N PRO A 121 -12.27 -2.65 -3.91
CA PRO A 121 -10.95 -2.86 -4.53
C PRO A 121 -9.91 -3.40 -3.54
N TYR A 122 -9.96 -2.95 -2.29
CA TYR A 122 -9.01 -3.38 -1.26
C TYR A 122 -9.21 -4.86 -0.93
N ARG A 123 -10.45 -5.26 -0.69
CA ARG A 123 -10.79 -6.65 -0.41
C ARG A 123 -10.51 -7.55 -1.61
N GLY A 124 -10.90 -7.11 -2.80
CA GLY A 124 -10.71 -7.90 -4.02
C GLY A 124 -9.25 -8.19 -4.33
N LEU A 125 -8.33 -7.25 -4.06
CA LEU A 125 -6.89 -7.50 -4.19
C LEU A 125 -6.37 -8.47 -3.14
N LEU A 126 -6.84 -8.39 -1.90
CA LEU A 126 -6.43 -9.35 -0.85
C LEU A 126 -6.83 -10.79 -1.21
N GLU A 127 -7.92 -11.00 -1.92
CA GLU A 127 -8.36 -12.33 -2.37
C GLU A 127 -7.37 -12.97 -3.36
N LEU A 128 -6.60 -12.16 -4.09
CA LEU A 128 -5.58 -12.65 -5.04
C LEU A 128 -4.31 -13.20 -4.36
N VAL A 129 -4.10 -12.94 -3.08
CA VAL A 129 -2.92 -13.42 -2.32
C VAL A 129 -2.75 -14.92 -2.43
N ALA A 130 -3.85 -15.66 -2.32
CA ALA A 130 -3.87 -17.12 -2.34
C ALA A 130 -3.80 -17.72 -3.75
N GLU A 131 -3.95 -16.90 -4.80
CA GLU A 131 -3.88 -17.38 -6.17
C GLU A 131 -2.44 -17.72 -6.57
N ALA A 132 -2.29 -18.86 -7.28
CA ALA A 132 -1.01 -19.23 -7.88
C ALA A 132 -0.67 -18.29 -9.05
N ASP A 133 0.61 -18.13 -9.36
CA ASP A 133 1.07 -17.26 -10.46
C ASP A 133 0.45 -17.64 -11.82
N ALA A 134 0.14 -18.92 -12.04
CA ALA A 134 -0.55 -19.36 -13.25
C ALA A 134 -1.97 -18.77 -13.36
N ALA A 135 -2.71 -18.70 -12.26
CA ALA A 135 -4.04 -18.09 -12.21
C ALA A 135 -3.96 -16.57 -12.40
N LEU A 136 -2.99 -15.92 -11.77
CA LEU A 136 -2.75 -14.48 -11.94
C LEU A 136 -2.38 -14.15 -13.42
N ARG A 137 -1.54 -14.96 -14.07
CA ARG A 137 -1.24 -14.80 -15.50
C ARG A 137 -2.48 -14.96 -16.38
N ALA A 138 -3.34 -15.95 -16.10
CA ALA A 138 -4.58 -16.15 -16.82
C ALA A 138 -5.52 -14.94 -16.67
N ARG A 139 -5.61 -14.37 -15.46
CA ARG A 139 -6.37 -13.15 -15.20
C ARG A 139 -5.83 -11.95 -15.99
N LEU A 140 -4.52 -11.74 -15.98
CA LEU A 140 -3.87 -10.69 -16.76
C LEU A 140 -4.16 -10.84 -18.25
N ALA A 141 -4.04 -12.05 -18.79
CA ALA A 141 -4.35 -12.34 -20.19
C ALA A 141 -5.83 -12.06 -20.53
N ALA A 142 -6.76 -12.41 -19.65
CA ALA A 142 -8.18 -12.11 -19.82
C ALA A 142 -8.48 -10.60 -19.86
N CYS A 143 -7.64 -9.78 -19.23
CA CYS A 143 -7.70 -8.32 -19.29
C CYS A 143 -6.89 -7.71 -20.45
N GLY A 144 -6.35 -8.52 -21.36
CA GLY A 144 -5.52 -8.06 -22.47
C GLY A 144 -4.09 -7.63 -22.08
N LEU A 145 -3.63 -8.08 -20.90
CA LEU A 145 -2.35 -7.74 -20.27
C LEU A 145 -1.38 -8.94 -20.26
N GLY A 146 -1.36 -9.77 -21.20
CA GLY A 146 -0.48 -10.94 -21.27
C GLY A 146 0.65 -10.78 -22.27
#